data_7969450860fa5e89dabbe6b490b5f7da
#
_entry.id   7969450860fa5e89dabbe6b490b5f7da
#
_cell.length_a   1.000
_cell.length_b   1.000
_cell.length_c   1.000
_cell.angle_alpha   90.00
_cell.angle_beta   90.00
_cell.angle_gamma   90.00
#
_symmetry.space_group_name_H-M   'P 1'
#
loop_
_entity.id
_entity.type
_entity.pdbx_description
1 polymer ?
#
loop_
_entity_poly.entity_id
_entity_poly.type
_entity_poly.pdbx_seq_one_letter_code
_entity_poly.pdbx_strand_id
1 'polypeptide(L)'
;VLSHFMMQTMGRRSHTLRRILIMVSAGDFRNGLTIEFEGNVYQVIEFQHVKPGKGAAFVRTKLKNIKNGGVVEKTFRPTEKCPQAHIERQEMQYLYADDMYHFMNTETYDQIDMTADQVGDSLKFVKENEMVKMLSHNGEVFAIEPPLFVELEITETEPGFKGDTAQGASKPAIVETGAQVSVPLFVLSLIHI
;
A
#
# COMPACT_ATOMS: atom_id res chain seq x y z
N VAL A 1 40.02 -41.98 25.44
CA VAL A 1 40.01 -40.52 25.68
C VAL A 1 38.80 -39.97 24.94
N LEU A 2 37.67 -39.88 25.64
CA LEU A 2 36.42 -39.30 25.15
C LEU A 2 36.46 -37.78 25.35
N SER A 3 36.46 -36.99 24.31
CA SER A 3 36.27 -35.56 24.38
C SER A 3 34.78 -35.26 24.21
N HIS A 4 34.21 -34.70 25.26
CA HIS A 4 32.83 -34.24 25.37
C HIS A 4 32.66 -32.98 24.53
N PHE A 5 31.92 -33.08 23.43
CA PHE A 5 31.51 -31.90 22.64
C PHE A 5 30.20 -31.36 23.23
N MET A 6 30.35 -30.35 24.08
CA MET A 6 29.22 -29.67 24.71
C MET A 6 28.63 -28.67 23.72
N MET A 7 27.52 -29.03 23.12
CA MET A 7 26.77 -28.22 22.21
C MET A 7 25.99 -27.17 23.03
N GLN A 8 26.52 -25.94 23.09
CA GLN A 8 25.83 -24.81 23.68
C GLN A 8 24.66 -24.39 22.76
N THR A 9 23.48 -24.76 23.16
CA THR A 9 22.23 -24.18 22.59
C THR A 9 22.13 -22.73 23.03
N MET A 10 22.51 -21.83 22.14
CA MET A 10 22.22 -20.41 22.29
C MET A 10 20.69 -20.20 22.19
N GLY A 11 20.07 -20.07 23.36
CA GLY A 11 18.67 -19.67 23.46
C GLY A 11 18.45 -18.32 22.76
N ARG A 12 17.73 -18.33 21.66
CA ARG A 12 17.16 -17.11 21.07
C ARG A 12 16.24 -16.49 22.12
N ARG A 13 16.72 -15.45 22.78
CA ARG A 13 15.86 -14.56 23.56
C ARG A 13 14.92 -13.89 22.57
N SER A 14 13.68 -14.35 22.51
CA SER A 14 12.61 -13.62 21.89
C SER A 14 12.44 -12.29 22.64
N HIS A 15 12.94 -11.21 22.04
CA HIS A 15 12.55 -9.87 22.46
C HIS A 15 11.07 -9.69 22.13
N THR A 16 10.21 -10.11 23.06
CA THR A 16 8.81 -9.70 23.05
C THR A 16 8.80 -8.20 23.38
N LEU A 17 8.93 -7.37 22.34
CA LEU A 17 8.68 -5.95 22.44
C LEU A 17 7.25 -5.79 22.99
N ARG A 18 7.14 -5.31 24.24
CA ARG A 18 5.84 -4.94 24.81
C ARG A 18 5.26 -3.85 23.90
N ARG A 19 4.34 -4.25 23.07
CA ARG A 19 3.59 -3.37 22.20
C ARG A 19 2.82 -2.39 23.08
N ILE A 20 3.16 -1.12 22.99
CA ILE A 20 2.33 -0.05 23.56
C ILE A 20 1.15 0.09 22.59
N LEU A 21 0.02 -0.53 22.93
CA LEU A 21 -1.24 -0.33 22.21
C LEU A 21 -1.73 1.08 22.53
N ILE A 22 -1.54 1.97 21.59
CA ILE A 22 -2.11 3.32 21.68
C ILE A 22 -3.60 3.17 21.34
N MET A 23 -4.46 3.48 22.29
CA MET A 23 -5.92 3.45 22.12
C MET A 23 -6.40 4.85 21.77
N VAL A 24 -7.18 4.96 20.70
CA VAL A 24 -7.79 6.22 20.24
C VAL A 24 -9.29 6.13 20.42
N SER A 25 -9.89 7.16 21.01
CA SER A 25 -11.35 7.26 21.12
C SER A 25 -11.96 7.61 19.77
N ALA A 26 -13.13 7.06 19.43
CA ALA A 26 -13.80 7.37 18.18
C ALA A 26 -14.16 8.87 18.07
N GLY A 27 -14.31 9.57 19.21
CA GLY A 27 -14.43 11.01 19.26
C GLY A 27 -13.22 11.81 18.75
N ASP A 28 -12.05 11.19 18.72
CA ASP A 28 -10.77 11.79 18.31
C ASP A 28 -10.33 11.34 16.91
N PHE A 29 -11.19 10.64 16.16
CA PHE A 29 -10.87 10.20 14.81
C PHE A 29 -10.56 11.39 13.88
N ARG A 30 -9.60 11.17 12.99
CA ARG A 30 -9.16 12.12 11.96
C ARG A 30 -9.00 11.39 10.64
N ASN A 31 -9.16 12.10 9.55
CA ASN A 31 -8.87 11.54 8.22
C ASN A 31 -7.40 11.14 8.15
N GLY A 32 -7.13 9.95 7.61
CA GLY A 32 -5.80 9.37 7.54
C GLY A 32 -5.38 8.55 8.75
N LEU A 33 -6.11 8.61 9.89
CA LEU A 33 -5.83 7.78 11.05
C LEU A 33 -6.03 6.30 10.73
N THR A 34 -5.11 5.45 11.15
CA THR A 34 -5.18 4.01 11.00
C THR A 34 -5.55 3.34 12.32
N ILE A 35 -6.53 2.45 12.27
CA ILE A 35 -7.04 1.72 13.42
C ILE A 35 -7.13 0.22 13.13
N GLU A 36 -6.96 -0.59 14.17
CA GLU A 36 -7.32 -2.01 14.11
C GLU A 36 -8.80 -2.16 14.48
N PHE A 37 -9.56 -2.82 13.63
CA PHE A 37 -10.95 -3.11 13.87
C PHE A 37 -11.32 -4.49 13.30
N GLU A 38 -11.96 -5.35 14.10
CA GLU A 38 -12.34 -6.71 13.72
C GLU A 38 -11.21 -7.53 13.07
N GLY A 39 -9.97 -7.40 13.57
CA GLY A 39 -8.79 -8.14 13.08
C GLY A 39 -8.20 -7.61 11.77
N ASN A 40 -8.70 -6.50 11.25
CA ASN A 40 -8.18 -5.84 10.05
C ASN A 40 -7.68 -4.43 10.36
N VAL A 41 -6.81 -3.94 9.49
CA VAL A 41 -6.33 -2.55 9.56
C VAL A 41 -7.12 -1.69 8.60
N TYR A 42 -7.68 -0.61 9.13
CA TYR A 42 -8.48 0.36 8.39
C TYR A 42 -7.91 1.76 8.51
N GLN A 43 -8.01 2.52 7.43
CA GLN A 43 -7.76 3.96 7.43
C GLN A 43 -9.09 4.71 7.46
N VAL A 44 -9.20 5.68 8.36
CA VAL A 44 -10.34 6.60 8.42
C VAL A 44 -10.26 7.56 7.22
N ILE A 45 -11.19 7.46 6.29
CA ILE A 45 -11.26 8.35 5.12
C ILE A 45 -12.27 9.48 5.31
N GLU A 46 -13.31 9.24 6.11
CA GLU A 46 -14.32 10.25 6.43
C GLU A 46 -14.90 9.96 7.82
N PHE A 47 -15.18 10.99 8.59
CA PHE A 47 -15.86 10.85 9.86
C PHE A 47 -16.83 12.02 10.09
N GLN A 48 -17.92 11.75 10.77
CA GLN A 48 -18.95 12.75 11.09
C GLN A 48 -19.46 12.53 12.51
N HIS A 49 -19.35 13.56 13.34
CA HIS A 49 -19.97 13.57 14.65
C HIS A 49 -21.44 13.94 14.53
N VAL A 50 -22.33 13.04 14.94
CA VAL A 50 -23.76 13.23 14.91
C VAL A 50 -24.29 13.34 16.35
N LYS A 51 -24.95 14.45 16.63
CA LYS A 51 -25.67 14.69 17.88
C LYS A 51 -27.15 14.78 17.57
N PRO A 52 -27.90 13.67 17.63
CA PRO A 52 -29.32 13.72 17.38
C PRO A 52 -30.02 14.50 18.49
N GLY A 53 -31.11 15.21 18.16
CA GLY A 53 -31.88 15.98 19.14
C GLY A 53 -32.49 15.09 20.24
N LYS A 54 -32.75 13.82 19.94
CA LYS A 54 -33.11 12.75 20.90
C LYS A 54 -32.24 11.54 20.63
N GLY A 55 -31.56 11.05 21.69
CA GLY A 55 -30.69 9.86 21.63
C GLY A 55 -29.22 10.18 21.93
N ALA A 56 -28.40 9.13 21.96
CA ALA A 56 -26.96 9.23 22.23
C ALA A 56 -26.23 9.75 21.01
N ALA A 57 -25.17 10.56 21.22
CA ALA A 57 -24.28 10.98 20.18
C ALA A 57 -23.50 9.78 19.62
N PHE A 58 -23.19 9.81 18.31
CA PHE A 58 -22.40 8.80 17.65
C PHE A 58 -21.47 9.41 16.60
N VAL A 59 -20.45 8.64 16.20
CA VAL A 59 -19.51 9.01 15.13
C VAL A 59 -19.74 8.03 13.97
N ARG A 60 -20.20 8.56 12.85
CA ARG A 60 -20.30 7.81 11.60
C ARG A 60 -18.95 7.92 10.89
N THR A 61 -18.42 6.81 10.47
CA THR A 61 -17.05 6.74 9.93
C THR A 61 -17.01 5.87 8.69
N LYS A 62 -16.40 6.36 7.62
CA LYS A 62 -16.02 5.54 6.48
C LYS A 62 -14.59 5.07 6.66
N LEU A 63 -14.40 3.78 6.62
CA LEU A 63 -13.16 3.06 6.85
C LEU A 63 -12.74 2.38 5.56
N LYS A 64 -11.54 2.65 5.08
CA LYS A 64 -10.92 1.95 3.96
C LYS A 64 -10.03 0.85 4.51
N ASN A 65 -10.30 -0.40 4.18
CA ASN A 65 -9.41 -1.52 4.48
C ASN A 65 -8.11 -1.34 3.70
N ILE A 66 -6.98 -1.35 4.39
CA ILE A 66 -5.68 -1.09 3.76
C ILE A 66 -5.22 -2.29 2.92
N LYS A 67 -5.59 -3.53 3.30
CA LYS A 67 -5.20 -4.75 2.57
C LYS A 67 -5.92 -4.89 1.22
N ASN A 68 -7.21 -4.67 1.18
CA ASN A 68 -8.04 -4.94 -0.01
C ASN A 68 -8.69 -3.70 -0.64
N GLY A 69 -8.44 -2.51 -0.07
CA GLY A 69 -9.00 -1.25 -0.57
C GLY A 69 -10.51 -1.07 -0.35
N GLY A 70 -11.20 -2.08 0.16
CA GLY A 70 -12.65 -2.05 0.37
C GLY A 70 -13.06 -0.97 1.38
N VAL A 71 -14.14 -0.24 1.08
CA VAL A 71 -14.66 0.80 1.96
C VAL A 71 -15.90 0.31 2.67
N VAL A 72 -15.91 0.45 3.99
CA VAL A 72 -17.05 0.10 4.85
C VAL A 72 -17.48 1.31 5.69
N GLU A 73 -18.77 1.44 5.94
CA GLU A 73 -19.30 2.46 6.84
C GLU A 73 -19.60 1.83 8.20
N LYS A 74 -19.04 2.42 9.26
CA LYS A 74 -19.24 1.98 10.65
C LYS A 74 -19.61 3.15 11.54
N THR A 75 -20.41 2.85 12.56
CA THR A 75 -20.86 3.82 13.56
C THR A 75 -20.29 3.42 14.91
N PHE A 76 -19.61 4.35 15.54
CA PHE A 76 -18.97 4.18 16.84
C PHE A 76 -19.63 5.09 17.88
N ARG A 77 -19.57 4.68 19.15
CA ARG A 77 -19.83 5.60 20.25
C ARG A 77 -18.62 6.53 20.44
N PRO A 78 -18.78 7.83 20.75
CA PRO A 78 -17.64 8.74 20.87
C PRO A 78 -16.59 8.30 21.89
N THR A 79 -17.01 7.56 22.92
CA THR A 79 -16.14 7.02 23.99
C THR A 79 -15.55 5.65 23.66
N GLU A 80 -15.96 5.05 22.54
CA GLU A 80 -15.44 3.75 22.12
C GLU A 80 -13.98 3.87 21.71
N LYS A 81 -13.16 2.96 22.19
CA LYS A 81 -11.71 2.98 21.97
C LYS A 81 -11.32 1.90 20.99
N CYS A 82 -10.58 2.29 19.96
CA CYS A 82 -9.98 1.39 18.98
C CYS A 82 -8.45 1.44 19.13
N PRO A 83 -7.76 0.29 18.99
CA PRO A 83 -6.30 0.30 18.88
C PRO A 83 -5.87 1.08 17.65
N GLN A 84 -4.92 1.98 17.82
CA GLN A 84 -4.29 2.64 16.67
C GLN A 84 -3.33 1.67 16.01
N ALA A 85 -3.48 1.47 14.70
CA ALA A 85 -2.55 0.68 13.92
C ALA A 85 -1.36 1.54 13.51
N HIS A 86 -0.15 1.07 13.80
CA HIS A 86 1.07 1.68 13.29
C HIS A 86 1.43 1.02 11.96
N ILE A 87 1.51 1.82 10.90
CA ILE A 87 1.96 1.36 9.59
C ILE A 87 3.41 1.77 9.42
N GLU A 88 4.26 0.79 9.30
CA GLU A 88 5.67 0.98 8.97
C GLU A 88 5.80 1.07 7.44
N ARG A 89 6.60 2.01 6.98
CA ARG A 89 6.94 2.20 5.57
C ARG A 89 8.42 1.96 5.41
N GLN A 90 8.77 0.99 4.59
CA GLN A 90 10.15 0.64 4.30
C GLN A 90 10.41 0.80 2.81
N GLU A 91 11.46 1.51 2.45
CA GLU A 91 11.89 1.62 1.06
C GLU A 91 12.58 0.33 0.63
N MET A 92 12.12 -0.23 -0.48
CA MET A 92 12.63 -1.46 -1.06
C MET A 92 12.80 -1.27 -2.56
N GLN A 93 13.81 -1.90 -3.11
CA GLN A 93 14.01 -1.95 -4.55
C GLN A 93 13.24 -3.14 -5.12
N TYR A 94 12.39 -2.89 -6.11
CA TYR A 94 11.77 -3.96 -6.89
C TYR A 94 12.83 -4.54 -7.82
N LEU A 95 13.14 -5.83 -7.71
CA LEU A 95 14.18 -6.46 -8.50
C LEU A 95 13.62 -6.99 -9.83
N TYR A 96 12.78 -8.00 -9.75
CA TYR A 96 12.15 -8.65 -10.90
C TYR A 96 10.93 -9.46 -10.44
N ALA A 97 10.17 -9.99 -11.41
CA ALA A 97 9.11 -10.95 -11.15
C ALA A 97 9.35 -12.25 -11.93
N ASP A 98 9.05 -13.35 -11.27
CA ASP A 98 8.87 -14.67 -11.88
C ASP A 98 7.50 -15.23 -11.45
N ASP A 99 7.45 -16.32 -10.70
CA ASP A 99 6.23 -16.80 -10.03
C ASP A 99 5.83 -15.90 -8.85
N MET A 100 6.80 -15.10 -8.36
CA MET A 100 6.65 -14.14 -7.27
C MET A 100 7.32 -12.80 -7.64
N TYR A 101 7.04 -11.78 -6.87
CA TYR A 101 7.66 -10.46 -7.00
C TYR A 101 8.75 -10.32 -5.93
N HIS A 102 9.97 -10.04 -6.35
CA HIS A 102 11.16 -10.00 -5.51
C HIS A 102 11.56 -8.56 -5.20
N PHE A 103 11.76 -8.27 -3.93
CA PHE A 103 12.16 -6.96 -3.43
C PHE A 103 13.38 -7.08 -2.53
N MET A 104 14.20 -6.06 -2.49
CA MET A 104 15.39 -6.01 -1.65
C MET A 104 15.50 -4.66 -0.95
N ASN A 105 15.79 -4.69 0.32
CA ASN A 105 16.21 -3.51 1.05
C ASN A 105 17.65 -3.15 0.64
N THR A 106 17.85 -1.93 0.15
CA THR A 106 19.17 -1.49 -0.34
C THR A 106 20.18 -1.20 0.77
N GLU A 107 19.73 -1.09 2.02
CA GLU A 107 20.60 -0.84 3.19
C GLU A 107 21.00 -2.15 3.88
N THR A 108 20.03 -3.04 4.12
CA THR A 108 20.25 -4.29 4.87
C THR A 108 20.45 -5.51 3.96
N TYR A 109 20.12 -5.40 2.68
CA TYR A 109 20.12 -6.46 1.67
C TYR A 109 19.16 -7.62 2.00
N ASP A 110 18.21 -7.37 2.92
CA ASP A 110 17.15 -8.33 3.18
C ASP A 110 16.21 -8.41 1.97
N GLN A 111 15.83 -9.62 1.60
CA GLN A 111 14.91 -9.86 0.51
C GLN A 111 13.53 -10.26 1.03
N ILE A 112 12.51 -9.80 0.34
CA ILE A 112 11.11 -10.13 0.62
C ILE A 112 10.43 -10.50 -0.70
N ASP A 113 9.73 -11.62 -0.69
CA ASP A 113 8.97 -12.12 -1.83
C ASP A 113 7.47 -11.91 -1.58
N MET A 114 6.75 -11.45 -2.60
CA MET A 114 5.32 -11.22 -2.54
C MET A 114 4.60 -11.91 -3.68
N THR A 115 3.39 -12.39 -3.42
CA THR A 115 2.54 -12.99 -4.45
C THR A 115 1.85 -11.92 -5.29
N ALA A 116 1.40 -12.29 -6.49
CA ALA A 116 0.63 -11.40 -7.37
C ALA A 116 -0.61 -10.82 -6.69
N ASP A 117 -1.28 -11.60 -5.85
CA ASP A 117 -2.47 -11.15 -5.10
C ASP A 117 -2.13 -10.05 -4.06
N GLN A 118 -0.96 -10.12 -3.44
CA GLN A 118 -0.50 -9.11 -2.48
C GLN A 118 -0.05 -7.82 -3.17
N VAL A 119 0.58 -7.93 -4.32
CA VAL A 119 1.07 -6.81 -5.12
C VAL A 119 -0.07 -6.10 -5.84
N GLY A 120 -1.05 -6.86 -6.37
CA GLY A 120 -2.17 -6.36 -7.15
C GLY A 120 -1.70 -5.49 -8.33
N ASP A 121 -2.38 -4.37 -8.56
CA ASP A 121 -2.05 -3.43 -9.63
C ASP A 121 -0.93 -2.43 -9.28
N SER A 122 -0.33 -2.53 -8.09
CA SER A 122 0.61 -1.51 -7.58
C SER A 122 1.88 -1.39 -8.43
N LEU A 123 2.33 -2.47 -9.06
CA LEU A 123 3.54 -2.48 -9.88
C LEU A 123 3.27 -2.34 -11.39
N LYS A 124 2.02 -2.13 -11.79
CA LYS A 124 1.65 -2.02 -13.22
C LYS A 124 2.48 -0.99 -14.00
N PHE A 125 2.91 0.07 -13.33
CA PHE A 125 3.70 1.17 -13.91
C PHE A 125 5.10 1.28 -13.30
N VAL A 126 5.56 0.28 -12.56
CA VAL A 126 6.87 0.29 -11.92
C VAL A 126 7.81 -0.64 -12.68
N LYS A 127 8.98 -0.13 -13.05
CA LYS A 127 10.03 -0.91 -13.70
C LYS A 127 10.84 -1.71 -12.70
N GLU A 128 11.54 -2.72 -13.19
CA GLU A 128 12.59 -3.39 -12.43
C GLU A 128 13.67 -2.39 -11.99
N ASN A 129 14.20 -2.60 -10.81
CA ASN A 129 15.17 -1.76 -10.11
C ASN A 129 14.66 -0.41 -9.60
N GLU A 130 13.37 -0.11 -9.74
CA GLU A 130 12.75 1.08 -9.16
C GLU A 130 12.50 0.92 -7.65
N MET A 131 12.50 2.06 -6.95
CA MET A 131 12.23 2.10 -5.51
C MET A 131 10.72 2.19 -5.24
N VAL A 132 10.25 1.33 -4.36
CA VAL A 132 8.86 1.29 -3.89
C VAL A 132 8.83 1.35 -2.36
N LYS A 133 7.69 1.69 -1.78
CA LYS A 133 7.50 1.64 -0.32
C LYS A 133 6.64 0.44 0.04
N MET A 134 7.21 -0.46 0.81
CA MET A 134 6.45 -1.54 1.42
C MET A 134 5.75 -1.05 2.67
N LEU A 135 4.49 -1.39 2.77
CA LEU A 135 3.66 -1.12 3.94
C LEU A 135 3.55 -2.38 4.78
N SER A 136 4.01 -2.29 6.01
CA SER A 136 3.90 -3.38 6.96
C SER A 136 3.15 -2.98 8.23
N HIS A 137 2.50 -3.95 8.83
CA HIS A 137 1.87 -3.83 10.13
C HIS A 137 2.25 -5.05 10.95
N ASN A 138 2.88 -4.81 12.10
CA ASN A 138 3.33 -5.87 12.99
C ASN A 138 4.37 -6.84 12.37
N GLY A 139 5.19 -6.33 11.45
CA GLY A 139 6.17 -7.13 10.73
C GLY A 139 5.59 -7.95 9.56
N GLU A 140 4.29 -7.88 9.30
CA GLU A 140 3.65 -8.49 8.14
C GLU A 140 3.48 -7.44 7.04
N VAL A 141 4.12 -7.67 5.88
CA VAL A 141 3.94 -6.82 4.70
C VAL A 141 2.60 -7.17 4.06
N PHE A 142 1.80 -6.14 3.76
CA PHE A 142 0.46 -6.34 3.24
C PHE A 142 0.15 -5.52 1.97
N ALA A 143 0.97 -4.51 1.65
CA ALA A 143 0.76 -3.68 0.47
C ALA A 143 2.07 -3.02 0.01
N ILE A 144 2.06 -2.57 -1.23
CA ILE A 144 3.11 -1.78 -1.86
C ILE A 144 2.54 -0.42 -2.27
N GLU A 145 3.26 0.63 -1.95
CA GLU A 145 2.98 1.98 -2.41
C GLU A 145 4.01 2.32 -3.50
N PRO A 146 3.58 2.42 -4.78
CA PRO A 146 4.47 2.78 -5.87
C PRO A 146 4.93 4.24 -5.75
N PRO A 147 5.99 4.67 -6.44
CA PRO A 147 6.36 6.06 -6.51
C PRO A 147 5.24 6.90 -7.14
N LEU A 148 5.13 8.17 -6.72
CA LEU A 148 4.09 9.08 -7.22
C LEU A 148 4.26 9.43 -8.70
N PHE A 149 5.49 9.38 -9.19
CA PHE A 149 5.86 9.67 -10.57
C PHE A 149 6.83 8.61 -11.05
N VAL A 150 6.64 8.16 -12.27
CA VAL A 150 7.50 7.20 -12.96
C VAL A 150 7.81 7.74 -14.36
N GLU A 151 9.00 7.46 -14.87
CA GLU A 151 9.37 7.76 -16.25
C GLU A 151 9.32 6.47 -17.05
N LEU A 152 8.40 6.41 -18.02
CA LEU A 152 8.17 5.23 -18.84
C LEU A 152 8.32 5.57 -20.32
N GLU A 153 8.92 4.66 -21.08
CA GLU A 153 8.99 4.77 -22.52
C GLU A 153 7.70 4.25 -23.16
N ILE A 154 7.16 5.00 -24.12
CA ILE A 154 6.04 4.53 -24.94
C ILE A 154 6.59 3.64 -26.03
N THR A 155 6.28 2.36 -25.95
CA THR A 155 6.73 1.35 -26.93
C THR A 155 5.83 1.29 -28.14
N GLU A 156 4.52 1.49 -27.95
CA GLU A 156 3.54 1.38 -29.02
C GLU A 156 2.41 2.41 -28.85
N THR A 157 2.03 3.06 -29.94
CA THR A 157 0.87 3.94 -30.00
C THR A 157 0.30 4.04 -31.39
N GLU A 158 -1.00 4.20 -31.49
CA GLU A 158 -1.67 4.42 -32.77
C GLU A 158 -1.38 5.82 -33.33
N PRO A 159 -1.38 6.00 -34.67
CA PRO A 159 -1.32 7.32 -35.28
C PRO A 159 -2.54 8.16 -34.87
N GLY A 160 -2.30 9.42 -34.47
CA GLY A 160 -3.38 10.33 -34.10
C GLY A 160 -4.14 10.81 -35.34
N PHE A 161 -5.42 10.50 -35.46
CA PHE A 161 -6.26 11.03 -36.54
C PHE A 161 -6.89 12.38 -36.09
N LYS A 162 -6.69 13.40 -36.91
CA LYS A 162 -7.37 14.69 -36.80
C LYS A 162 -8.82 14.55 -37.29
N GLY A 163 -9.72 14.10 -36.41
CA GLY A 163 -11.13 13.94 -36.81
C GLY A 163 -12.13 14.42 -35.78
N ASP A 164 -11.78 14.42 -34.50
CA ASP A 164 -12.67 14.84 -33.43
C ASP A 164 -12.01 15.96 -32.61
N THR A 165 -12.33 17.18 -32.94
CA THR A 165 -11.86 18.40 -32.29
C THR A 165 -12.67 18.76 -31.06
N ALA A 166 -13.02 17.79 -30.23
CA ALA A 166 -13.41 18.07 -28.87
C ALA A 166 -12.14 18.22 -28.00
N GLN A 167 -12.09 19.26 -27.21
CA GLN A 167 -10.98 19.53 -26.29
C GLN A 167 -10.64 18.27 -25.49
N GLY A 168 -9.37 17.78 -25.61
CA GLY A 168 -8.88 16.65 -24.83
C GLY A 168 -8.89 15.30 -25.54
N ALA A 169 -8.85 15.24 -26.86
CA ALA A 169 -8.72 13.98 -27.59
C ALA A 169 -7.44 13.25 -27.19
N SER A 170 -7.58 12.03 -26.72
CA SER A 170 -6.50 11.13 -26.31
C SER A 170 -6.56 9.82 -27.12
N LYS A 171 -5.44 9.13 -27.16
CA LYS A 171 -5.31 7.83 -27.81
C LYS A 171 -4.67 6.82 -26.87
N PRO A 172 -4.91 5.51 -27.07
CA PRO A 172 -4.22 4.48 -26.29
C PRO A 172 -2.73 4.41 -26.68
N ALA A 173 -1.90 4.15 -25.69
CA ALA A 173 -0.49 3.86 -25.86
C ALA A 173 -0.08 2.73 -24.90
N ILE A 174 0.90 1.94 -25.29
CA ILE A 174 1.51 0.90 -24.46
C ILE A 174 2.86 1.40 -24.03
N VAL A 175 3.14 1.32 -22.73
CA VAL A 175 4.42 1.67 -22.14
C VAL A 175 5.31 0.44 -21.96
N GLU A 176 6.59 0.63 -21.72
CA GLU A 176 7.60 -0.44 -21.62
C GLU A 176 7.26 -1.53 -20.59
N THR A 177 6.46 -1.23 -19.57
CA THR A 177 5.95 -2.22 -18.61
C THR A 177 4.80 -3.08 -19.17
N GLY A 178 4.38 -2.85 -20.42
CA GLY A 178 3.22 -3.50 -21.02
C GLY A 178 1.87 -2.93 -20.59
N ALA A 179 1.86 -1.89 -19.76
CA ALA A 179 0.64 -1.25 -19.32
C ALA A 179 0.07 -0.32 -20.40
N GLN A 180 -1.26 -0.26 -20.48
CA GLN A 180 -1.94 0.67 -21.40
C GLN A 180 -2.26 1.98 -20.65
N VAL A 181 -1.91 3.09 -21.28
CA VAL A 181 -2.17 4.45 -20.81
C VAL A 181 -2.89 5.26 -21.90
N SER A 182 -3.54 6.34 -21.49
CA SER A 182 -4.18 7.28 -22.42
C SER A 182 -3.30 8.51 -22.57
N VAL A 183 -2.85 8.79 -23.77
CA VAL A 183 -1.93 9.91 -24.07
C VAL A 183 -2.55 10.90 -25.05
N PRO A 184 -2.12 12.17 -25.06
CA PRO A 184 -2.54 13.15 -26.06
C PRO A 184 -2.19 12.71 -27.49
N LEU A 185 -2.95 13.15 -28.49
CA LEU A 185 -2.78 12.74 -29.89
C LEU A 185 -1.40 13.03 -30.49
N PHE A 186 -0.70 14.06 -29.98
CA PHE A 186 0.60 14.47 -30.50
C PHE A 186 1.75 13.58 -30.01
N VAL A 187 1.52 12.74 -29.03
CA VAL A 187 2.55 11.84 -28.47
C VAL A 187 2.82 10.71 -29.47
N LEU A 188 4.10 10.46 -29.76
CA LEU A 188 4.57 9.40 -30.65
C LEU A 188 5.19 8.26 -29.83
N SER A 189 5.45 7.11 -30.48
CA SER A 189 6.23 6.04 -29.87
C SER A 189 7.69 6.48 -29.64
N LEU A 190 8.38 5.82 -28.68
CA LEU A 190 9.75 6.10 -28.25
C LEU A 190 9.93 7.48 -27.60
N ILE A 191 8.88 7.98 -26.93
CA ILE A 191 8.93 9.19 -26.11
C ILE A 191 8.78 8.79 -24.63
N HIS A 192 9.65 9.33 -23.78
CA HIS A 192 9.53 9.21 -22.32
C HIS A 192 8.43 10.13 -21.81
N ILE A 193 7.63 9.65 -20.87
CA ILE A 193 6.57 10.40 -20.19
C ILE A 193 6.81 10.38 -18.69
#